data_2781ddaf509ef8a9e902480a05dfcf42
#
_entry.id   2781ddaf509ef8a9e902480a05dfcf42
#
_cell.length_a   1.000
_cell.length_b   1.000
_cell.length_c   1.000
_cell.angle_alpha   90.00
_cell.angle_beta   90.00
_cell.angle_gamma   90.00
#
_symmetry.space_group_name_H-M   'P 1'
#
loop_
_entity.id
_entity.type
_entity.pdbx_description
1 polymer ?
#
loop_
_entity_poly.entity_id
_entity_poly.type
_entity_poly.pdbx_seq_one_letter_code
_entity_poly.pdbx_strand_id
1 'polypeptide(L)'
;MRRVLIIARHEYVVNVRRVGFIVMTALVPLLGAAGLLIAAFFGGQAAAFFASTFVPETREIGMVDRLGTFTPILPQYQDTVQLFGDEEAARAALQADEIASLLVIPEDYIETGRVIMTSKGGGFSTAILEDSDTMQAFFVDHLLGEEVDAALRERVADPIEPVLVSLEEEGEPEGGPLSIVLNLIVPYFLGILLVMTIFVTSGYLLQSVTKEKTSRVMEIILSSVTARELLAGKVLGLGALGLTQVVIWLLSSVALSGGAVGLLGVALPLLVRPQVLILGVVYYALGFVVYAVLMGGVGALGTTQQESQQLAGIFSIMAAIPLMLGGFMFSNPNMTLVRVLSWFPLTAPTMMLLRLPMTEVPLVDIVGSIVMLIITIPIILWAGSKVFRMGLLMYGKRPGLRQVLRALRQA
;
A
#
# COMPACT_ATOMS: atom_id res chain seq x y z
N MET A 1 1.76 7.28 38.70
CA MET A 1 2.84 7.21 37.69
C MET A 1 3.74 5.98 37.86
N ARG A 2 4.30 5.66 39.02
CA ARG A 2 5.20 4.51 39.21
C ARG A 2 4.57 3.17 38.78
N ARG A 3 3.29 2.93 39.10
CA ARG A 3 2.57 1.70 38.72
C ARG A 3 2.40 1.56 37.20
N VAL A 4 2.08 2.64 36.52
CA VAL A 4 1.94 2.69 35.05
C VAL A 4 3.24 2.30 34.36
N LEU A 5 4.38 2.83 34.84
CA LEU A 5 5.72 2.53 34.29
C LEU A 5 6.13 1.06 34.53
N ILE A 6 5.76 0.49 35.69
CA ILE A 6 6.03 -0.94 35.98
C ILE A 6 5.27 -1.81 34.98
N ILE A 7 3.98 -1.54 34.75
CA ILE A 7 3.16 -2.27 33.78
C ILE A 7 3.72 -2.07 32.36
N ALA A 8 4.04 -0.85 31.98
CA ALA A 8 4.61 -0.55 30.65
C ALA A 8 5.91 -1.31 30.40
N ARG A 9 6.83 -1.30 31.37
CA ARG A 9 8.08 -2.06 31.28
C ARG A 9 7.83 -3.57 31.16
N HIS A 10 6.89 -4.12 31.93
CA HIS A 10 6.54 -5.52 31.88
C HIS A 10 6.00 -5.90 30.50
N GLU A 11 5.01 -5.16 29.98
CA GLU A 11 4.42 -5.38 28.66
C GLU A 11 5.47 -5.28 27.55
N TYR A 12 6.35 -4.29 27.60
CA TYR A 12 7.44 -4.14 26.64
C TYR A 12 8.37 -5.34 26.66
N VAL A 13 8.92 -5.70 27.83
CA VAL A 13 9.92 -6.78 27.95
C VAL A 13 9.34 -8.14 27.56
N VAL A 14 8.10 -8.42 27.93
CA VAL A 14 7.43 -9.68 27.57
C VAL A 14 7.20 -9.78 26.07
N ASN A 15 6.77 -8.70 25.44
CA ASN A 15 6.42 -8.73 24.01
C ASN A 15 7.63 -8.58 23.09
N VAL A 16 8.70 -7.84 23.46
CA VAL A 16 9.91 -7.73 22.65
C VAL A 16 10.66 -9.08 22.51
N ARG A 17 10.49 -9.95 23.48
CA ARG A 17 11.08 -11.30 23.47
C ARG A 17 10.23 -12.35 22.75
N ARG A 18 9.03 -12.00 22.30
CA ARG A 18 8.19 -12.92 21.52
C ARG A 18 8.83 -13.23 20.18
N VAL A 19 8.92 -14.52 19.84
CA VAL A 19 9.45 -14.97 18.55
C VAL A 19 8.73 -14.28 17.39
N GLY A 20 7.39 -14.16 17.46
CA GLY A 20 6.61 -13.49 16.43
C GLY A 20 7.01 -12.03 16.23
N PHE A 21 7.30 -11.26 17.30
CA PHE A 21 7.78 -9.89 17.20
C PHE A 21 9.17 -9.83 16.55
N ILE A 22 10.09 -10.66 17.00
CA ILE A 22 11.48 -10.70 16.49
C ILE A 22 11.48 -11.07 15.00
N VAL A 23 10.74 -12.10 14.61
CA VAL A 23 10.65 -12.55 13.22
C VAL A 23 10.04 -11.45 12.33
N MET A 24 8.92 -10.87 12.73
CA MET A 24 8.26 -9.81 11.95
C MET A 24 9.12 -8.54 11.86
N THR A 25 9.86 -8.20 12.92
CA THR A 25 10.74 -7.03 12.91
C THR A 25 11.98 -7.25 12.04
N ALA A 26 12.56 -8.46 12.07
CA ALA A 26 13.74 -8.80 11.28
C ALA A 26 13.41 -9.10 9.80
N LEU A 27 12.19 -9.57 9.51
CA LEU A 27 11.78 -9.99 8.16
C LEU A 27 11.93 -8.86 7.14
N VAL A 28 11.51 -7.65 7.47
CA VAL A 28 11.55 -6.49 6.55
C VAL A 28 12.98 -6.11 6.16
N PRO A 29 13.92 -5.89 7.11
CA PRO A 29 15.32 -5.66 6.79
C PRO A 29 15.96 -6.81 6.00
N LEU A 30 15.65 -8.07 6.36
CA LEU A 30 16.20 -9.24 5.67
C LEU A 30 15.69 -9.36 4.23
N LEU A 31 14.41 -9.11 3.98
CA LEU A 31 13.86 -9.09 2.63
C LEU A 31 14.43 -7.93 1.81
N GLY A 32 14.62 -6.76 2.43
CA GLY A 32 15.28 -5.62 1.78
C GLY A 32 16.75 -5.94 1.40
N ALA A 33 17.51 -6.53 2.32
CA ALA A 33 18.89 -6.96 2.05
C ALA A 33 18.96 -8.04 0.97
N ALA A 34 18.07 -9.04 1.02
CA ALA A 34 17.98 -10.08 -0.01
C ALA A 34 17.64 -9.49 -1.38
N GLY A 35 16.68 -8.55 -1.42
CA GLY A 35 16.33 -7.83 -2.65
C GLY A 35 17.51 -7.07 -3.25
N LEU A 36 18.30 -6.36 -2.42
CA LEU A 36 19.51 -5.68 -2.88
C LEU A 36 20.57 -6.63 -3.39
N LEU A 37 20.80 -7.77 -2.70
CA LEU A 37 21.74 -8.79 -3.17
C LEU A 37 21.30 -9.41 -4.48
N ILE A 38 20.01 -9.73 -4.62
CA ILE A 38 19.44 -10.23 -5.88
C ILE A 38 19.61 -9.19 -6.98
N ALA A 39 19.33 -7.93 -6.73
CA ALA A 39 19.53 -6.86 -7.70
C ALA A 39 21.02 -6.67 -8.06
N ALA A 40 21.92 -6.81 -7.10
CA ALA A 40 23.38 -6.69 -7.36
C ALA A 40 23.93 -7.85 -8.20
N PHE A 41 23.51 -9.10 -7.93
CA PHE A 41 24.01 -10.27 -8.65
C PHE A 41 23.27 -10.56 -9.95
N PHE A 42 21.99 -10.25 -10.02
CA PHE A 42 21.12 -10.60 -11.12
C PHE A 42 20.49 -9.38 -11.83
N GLY A 43 20.96 -8.15 -11.55
CA GLY A 43 20.29 -6.92 -11.95
C GLY A 43 19.82 -6.87 -13.40
N GLY A 44 20.64 -7.33 -14.35
CA GLY A 44 20.22 -7.48 -15.75
C GLY A 44 19.31 -8.69 -15.99
N GLN A 45 19.56 -9.82 -15.32
CA GLN A 45 18.77 -11.05 -15.47
C GLN A 45 17.48 -11.01 -14.64
N ALA A 46 17.49 -10.37 -13.47
CA ALA A 46 16.28 -10.16 -12.68
C ALA A 46 15.31 -9.21 -13.38
N ALA A 47 15.81 -8.14 -13.99
CA ALA A 47 14.97 -7.28 -14.84
C ALA A 47 14.37 -8.05 -16.01
N ALA A 48 15.16 -8.90 -16.68
CA ALA A 48 14.68 -9.78 -17.74
C ALA A 48 13.68 -10.83 -17.22
N PHE A 49 13.92 -11.43 -16.04
CA PHE A 49 13.00 -12.39 -15.43
C PHE A 49 11.69 -11.73 -14.99
N PHE A 50 11.74 -10.55 -14.38
CA PHE A 50 10.53 -9.78 -14.08
C PHE A 50 9.80 -9.36 -15.34
N ALA A 51 10.52 -8.91 -16.37
CA ALA A 51 9.95 -8.60 -17.67
C ALA A 51 9.28 -9.85 -18.30
N SER A 52 9.93 -11.01 -18.27
CA SER A 52 9.36 -12.26 -18.82
C SER A 52 8.22 -12.85 -17.97
N THR A 53 8.17 -12.57 -16.65
CA THR A 53 7.13 -13.11 -15.77
C THR A 53 5.90 -12.24 -15.70
N PHE A 54 6.06 -10.92 -15.81
CA PHE A 54 4.97 -9.94 -15.69
C PHE A 54 4.64 -9.23 -16.99
N VAL A 55 5.54 -9.25 -17.98
CA VAL A 55 5.22 -8.89 -19.37
C VAL A 55 4.88 -10.22 -20.07
N PRO A 56 3.67 -10.38 -20.59
CA PRO A 56 3.32 -11.59 -21.35
C PRO A 56 4.36 -11.79 -22.46
N GLU A 57 4.81 -13.03 -22.66
CA GLU A 57 5.57 -13.39 -23.85
C GLU A 57 4.92 -12.72 -25.05
N THR A 58 5.69 -12.02 -25.88
CA THR A 58 5.26 -11.43 -27.14
C THR A 58 4.78 -12.57 -28.06
N ARG A 59 3.58 -13.06 -27.78
CA ARG A 59 2.89 -13.95 -28.72
C ARG A 59 2.39 -13.08 -29.86
N GLU A 60 2.45 -13.60 -31.06
CA GLU A 60 1.97 -12.92 -32.25
C GLU A 60 0.53 -12.42 -32.08
N ILE A 61 0.27 -11.22 -32.54
CA ILE A 61 -1.07 -10.62 -32.58
C ILE A 61 -1.71 -11.02 -33.89
N GLY A 62 -2.81 -11.75 -33.83
CA GLY A 62 -3.58 -12.05 -35.03
C GLY A 62 -4.29 -10.78 -35.52
N MET A 63 -4.14 -10.43 -36.78
CA MET A 63 -4.80 -9.28 -37.38
C MET A 63 -5.69 -9.68 -38.53
N VAL A 64 -6.87 -9.11 -38.58
CA VAL A 64 -7.80 -9.16 -39.73
C VAL A 64 -8.00 -7.75 -40.24
N ASP A 65 -7.46 -7.46 -41.42
CA ASP A 65 -7.58 -6.15 -42.07
C ASP A 65 -8.72 -6.19 -43.10
N ARG A 66 -9.86 -5.59 -42.77
CA ARG A 66 -11.00 -5.42 -43.69
C ARG A 66 -10.90 -4.20 -44.57
N LEU A 67 -10.05 -3.23 -44.16
CA LEU A 67 -9.82 -2.00 -44.90
C LEU A 67 -8.82 -2.20 -46.04
N GLY A 68 -7.86 -3.14 -45.89
CA GLY A 68 -6.80 -3.42 -46.86
C GLY A 68 -5.63 -2.42 -46.86
N THR A 69 -5.61 -1.45 -45.95
CA THR A 69 -4.56 -0.44 -45.85
C THR A 69 -3.31 -0.96 -45.12
N PHE A 70 -3.50 -1.93 -44.27
CA PHE A 70 -2.45 -2.50 -43.39
C PHE A 70 -1.87 -3.79 -43.99
N THR A 71 -2.17 -4.08 -45.24
CA THR A 71 -1.68 -5.23 -46.00
C THR A 71 -0.92 -4.75 -47.24
N PRO A 72 0.33 -5.28 -47.50
CA PRO A 72 1.08 -6.28 -46.76
C PRO A 72 1.70 -5.72 -45.47
N ILE A 73 1.90 -6.59 -44.46
CA ILE A 73 2.59 -6.24 -43.22
C ILE A 73 4.04 -5.88 -43.52
N LEU A 74 4.52 -4.75 -43.02
CA LEU A 74 5.91 -4.31 -43.18
C LEU A 74 6.85 -5.33 -42.52
N PRO A 75 8.06 -5.58 -43.13
CA PRO A 75 8.98 -6.64 -42.69
C PRO A 75 9.35 -6.59 -41.18
N GLN A 76 9.42 -5.40 -40.61
CA GLN A 76 9.75 -5.17 -39.20
C GLN A 76 8.69 -5.64 -38.23
N TYR A 77 7.44 -5.89 -38.67
CA TYR A 77 6.34 -6.30 -37.82
C TYR A 77 5.86 -7.74 -38.06
N GLN A 78 6.51 -8.47 -39.03
CA GLN A 78 6.12 -9.84 -39.39
C GLN A 78 6.28 -10.85 -38.25
N ASP A 79 7.22 -10.59 -37.33
CA ASP A 79 7.43 -11.43 -36.14
C ASP A 79 6.45 -11.08 -34.97
N THR A 80 5.70 -9.99 -35.12
CA THR A 80 4.78 -9.50 -34.05
C THR A 80 3.32 -9.62 -34.45
N VAL A 81 3.01 -9.48 -35.75
CA VAL A 81 1.65 -9.46 -36.27
C VAL A 81 1.48 -10.54 -37.34
N GLN A 82 0.54 -11.46 -37.07
CA GLN A 82 0.13 -12.51 -38.02
C GLN A 82 -1.16 -12.14 -38.73
N LEU A 83 -1.13 -12.06 -40.06
CA LEU A 83 -2.30 -11.73 -40.86
C LEU A 83 -3.22 -12.95 -41.05
N PHE A 84 -4.50 -12.78 -40.80
CA PHE A 84 -5.56 -13.74 -41.08
C PHE A 84 -6.51 -13.20 -42.15
N GLY A 85 -6.84 -14.04 -43.10
CA GLY A 85 -7.79 -13.67 -44.16
C GLY A 85 -9.25 -13.68 -43.71
N ASP A 86 -9.56 -14.32 -42.58
CA ASP A 86 -10.92 -14.50 -42.05
C ASP A 86 -10.91 -14.42 -40.52
N GLU A 87 -11.95 -13.77 -39.98
CA GLU A 87 -12.13 -13.58 -38.54
C GLU A 87 -12.40 -14.92 -37.81
N GLU A 88 -13.06 -15.91 -38.44
CA GLU A 88 -13.33 -17.22 -37.82
C GLU A 88 -12.02 -18.00 -37.61
N ALA A 89 -11.10 -17.97 -38.59
CA ALA A 89 -9.78 -18.58 -38.49
C ALA A 89 -8.93 -17.93 -37.42
N ALA A 90 -8.95 -16.59 -37.33
CA ALA A 90 -8.22 -15.84 -36.28
C ALA A 90 -8.79 -16.13 -34.89
N ARG A 91 -10.09 -16.25 -34.73
CA ARG A 91 -10.74 -16.63 -33.46
C ARG A 91 -10.41 -18.07 -33.05
N ALA A 92 -10.30 -18.99 -34.00
CA ALA A 92 -9.88 -20.36 -33.73
C ALA A 92 -8.41 -20.40 -33.23
N ALA A 93 -7.50 -19.65 -33.88
CA ALA A 93 -6.12 -19.50 -33.44
C ALA A 93 -6.00 -18.88 -32.04
N LEU A 94 -6.84 -17.88 -31.71
CA LEU A 94 -6.94 -17.30 -30.36
C LEU A 94 -7.41 -18.35 -29.33
N GLN A 95 -8.39 -19.18 -29.70
CA GLN A 95 -8.87 -20.26 -28.80
C GLN A 95 -7.83 -21.36 -28.62
N ALA A 96 -7.02 -21.65 -29.64
CA ALA A 96 -5.92 -22.61 -29.59
C ALA A 96 -4.65 -22.09 -28.87
N ASP A 97 -4.64 -20.83 -28.38
CA ASP A 97 -3.48 -20.17 -27.80
C ASP A 97 -2.29 -19.99 -28.77
N GLU A 98 -2.55 -19.97 -30.07
CA GLU A 98 -1.53 -19.70 -31.10
C GLU A 98 -1.20 -18.21 -31.17
N ILE A 99 -2.20 -17.33 -30.93
CA ILE A 99 -2.05 -15.86 -30.87
C ILE A 99 -2.47 -15.34 -29.49
N ALA A 100 -1.88 -14.22 -29.07
CA ALA A 100 -2.19 -13.60 -27.77
C ALA A 100 -3.51 -12.82 -27.79
N SER A 101 -3.78 -12.15 -28.89
CA SER A 101 -4.96 -11.32 -29.10
C SER A 101 -5.32 -11.26 -30.57
N LEU A 102 -6.57 -11.00 -30.86
CA LEU A 102 -7.09 -10.78 -32.20
C LEU A 102 -7.45 -9.32 -32.37
N LEU A 103 -6.88 -8.67 -33.36
CA LEU A 103 -7.13 -7.30 -33.77
C LEU A 103 -7.91 -7.32 -35.10
N VAL A 104 -9.10 -6.75 -35.11
CA VAL A 104 -9.90 -6.60 -36.34
C VAL A 104 -9.99 -5.12 -36.67
N ILE A 105 -9.49 -4.75 -37.85
CA ILE A 105 -9.55 -3.38 -38.39
C ILE A 105 -10.78 -3.31 -39.30
N PRO A 106 -11.83 -2.57 -38.93
CA PRO A 106 -13.04 -2.47 -39.74
C PRO A 106 -12.86 -1.54 -40.93
N GLU A 107 -13.76 -1.60 -41.90
CA GLU A 107 -13.74 -0.75 -43.12
C GLU A 107 -13.87 0.75 -42.81
N ASP A 108 -14.55 1.09 -41.73
CA ASP A 108 -14.78 2.49 -41.28
C ASP A 108 -13.66 3.03 -40.36
N TYR A 109 -12.54 2.32 -40.23
CA TYR A 109 -11.43 2.69 -39.32
C TYR A 109 -10.92 4.12 -39.57
N ILE A 110 -10.76 4.53 -40.84
CA ILE A 110 -10.22 5.86 -41.16
C ILE A 110 -11.12 6.99 -40.63
N GLU A 111 -12.45 6.77 -40.61
CA GLU A 111 -13.39 7.77 -40.12
C GLU A 111 -13.56 7.73 -38.60
N THR A 112 -13.50 6.53 -38.02
CA THR A 112 -13.83 6.31 -36.60
C THR A 112 -12.64 6.17 -35.68
N GLY A 113 -11.47 5.76 -36.22
CA GLY A 113 -10.27 5.39 -35.45
C GLY A 113 -10.44 4.17 -34.55
N ARG A 114 -11.53 3.38 -34.74
CA ARG A 114 -11.87 2.26 -33.87
C ARG A 114 -11.28 0.96 -34.42
N VAL A 115 -10.69 0.18 -33.52
CA VAL A 115 -10.27 -1.20 -33.77
C VAL A 115 -10.96 -2.12 -32.77
N ILE A 116 -11.29 -3.34 -33.20
CA ILE A 116 -11.94 -4.33 -32.33
C ILE A 116 -10.85 -5.29 -31.88
N MET A 117 -10.59 -5.31 -30.58
CA MET A 117 -9.61 -6.21 -29.99
C MET A 117 -10.32 -7.28 -29.16
N THR A 118 -9.95 -8.54 -29.37
CA THR A 118 -10.47 -9.70 -28.64
C THR A 118 -9.31 -10.44 -28.00
N SER A 119 -9.38 -10.70 -26.70
CA SER A 119 -8.37 -11.48 -25.96
C SER A 119 -9.05 -12.50 -25.03
N LYS A 120 -8.36 -13.60 -24.70
CA LYS A 120 -8.85 -14.61 -23.73
C LYS A 120 -8.82 -14.13 -22.27
N GLY A 121 -7.96 -13.16 -21.92
CA GLY A 121 -7.82 -12.59 -20.58
C GLY A 121 -8.69 -11.34 -20.40
N GLY A 122 -9.20 -11.11 -19.18
CA GLY A 122 -9.94 -9.88 -18.88
C GLY A 122 -9.09 -8.62 -19.08
N GLY A 123 -9.73 -7.43 -19.10
CA GLY A 123 -9.27 -6.11 -19.51
C GLY A 123 -7.83 -5.63 -19.18
N PHE A 124 -7.03 -6.41 -18.43
CA PHE A 124 -5.61 -6.11 -18.19
C PHE A 124 -4.72 -6.40 -19.42
N SER A 125 -5.05 -7.42 -20.22
CA SER A 125 -4.29 -7.76 -21.45
C SER A 125 -4.51 -6.76 -22.57
N THR A 126 -5.68 -6.14 -22.65
CA THR A 126 -5.98 -5.11 -23.66
C THR A 126 -5.31 -3.78 -23.36
N ALA A 127 -5.22 -3.37 -22.08
CA ALA A 127 -4.57 -2.14 -21.68
C ALA A 127 -3.04 -2.13 -21.97
N ILE A 128 -2.39 -3.30 -21.89
CA ILE A 128 -0.95 -3.42 -22.19
C ILE A 128 -0.68 -3.31 -23.70
N LEU A 129 -1.64 -3.73 -24.54
CA LEU A 129 -1.51 -3.65 -26.00
C LEU A 129 -1.90 -2.27 -26.55
N GLU A 130 -2.85 -1.58 -25.92
CA GLU A 130 -3.20 -0.20 -26.26
C GLU A 130 -2.07 0.80 -26.00
N ASP A 131 -1.19 0.49 -25.03
CA ASP A 131 -0.07 1.35 -24.60
C ASP A 131 1.30 0.83 -25.11
N SER A 132 1.31 -0.10 -26.09
CA SER A 132 2.57 -0.60 -26.64
C SER A 132 3.07 0.30 -27.75
N ASP A 133 4.25 0.90 -27.55
CA ASP A 133 4.98 1.71 -28.55
C ASP A 133 5.06 1.02 -29.92
N THR A 134 5.13 -0.33 -29.92
CA THR A 134 5.20 -1.15 -31.12
C THR A 134 3.89 -1.13 -31.94
N MET A 135 2.72 -1.17 -31.29
CA MET A 135 1.43 -1.11 -32.01
C MET A 135 1.15 0.28 -32.52
N GLN A 136 1.49 1.30 -31.76
CA GLN A 136 1.36 2.68 -32.19
C GLN A 136 2.26 2.95 -33.40
N ALA A 137 3.53 2.50 -33.35
CA ALA A 137 4.45 2.57 -34.48
C ALA A 137 3.94 1.79 -35.72
N PHE A 138 3.35 0.59 -35.50
CA PHE A 138 2.74 -0.20 -36.56
C PHE A 138 1.65 0.58 -37.32
N PHE A 139 0.71 1.20 -36.57
CA PHE A 139 -0.37 1.99 -37.19
C PHE A 139 0.19 3.23 -37.92
N VAL A 140 1.12 3.93 -37.27
CA VAL A 140 1.73 5.15 -37.83
C VAL A 140 2.50 4.85 -39.14
N ASP A 141 3.32 3.78 -39.16
CA ASP A 141 4.11 3.41 -40.30
C ASP A 141 3.24 3.01 -41.51
N HIS A 142 2.15 2.28 -41.27
CA HIS A 142 1.23 1.89 -42.37
C HIS A 142 0.37 3.05 -42.86
N LEU A 143 -0.06 3.98 -41.95
CA LEU A 143 -0.89 5.12 -42.33
C LEU A 143 -0.08 6.22 -43.05
N LEU A 144 1.18 6.45 -42.68
CA LEU A 144 2.00 7.49 -43.28
C LEU A 144 2.70 7.07 -44.61
N GLY A 145 2.77 5.77 -44.89
CA GLY A 145 3.44 5.23 -46.10
C GLY A 145 4.96 5.54 -46.15
N GLU A 146 5.63 5.17 -47.25
CA GLU A 146 7.07 5.34 -47.39
C GLU A 146 7.52 6.79 -47.69
N GLU A 147 6.60 7.70 -47.99
CA GLU A 147 6.90 9.07 -48.45
C GLU A 147 7.29 10.02 -47.32
N VAL A 148 7.14 9.61 -46.04
CA VAL A 148 7.40 10.43 -44.87
C VAL A 148 8.77 10.13 -44.29
N ASP A 149 9.53 11.19 -43.99
CA ASP A 149 10.87 11.09 -43.39
C ASP A 149 10.82 10.33 -42.04
N ALA A 150 11.81 9.47 -41.80
CA ALA A 150 11.89 8.62 -40.59
C ALA A 150 11.83 9.44 -39.29
N ALA A 151 12.46 10.61 -39.27
CA ALA A 151 12.45 11.47 -38.11
C ALA A 151 11.02 12.05 -37.82
N LEU A 152 10.21 12.30 -38.86
CA LEU A 152 8.85 12.75 -38.70
C LEU A 152 7.92 11.62 -38.28
N ARG A 153 8.17 10.38 -38.76
CA ARG A 153 7.44 9.18 -38.30
C ARG A 153 7.65 8.94 -36.83
N GLU A 154 8.91 8.95 -36.37
CA GLU A 154 9.25 8.81 -34.96
C GLU A 154 8.58 9.88 -34.11
N ARG A 155 8.57 11.13 -34.60
CA ARG A 155 7.91 12.24 -33.89
C ARG A 155 6.38 12.17 -33.91
N VAL A 156 5.76 11.59 -34.92
CA VAL A 156 4.30 11.36 -34.98
C VAL A 156 3.91 10.16 -34.12
N ALA A 157 4.73 9.13 -34.06
CA ALA A 157 4.52 7.96 -33.19
C ALA A 157 4.63 8.34 -31.72
N ASP A 158 5.61 9.19 -31.37
CA ASP A 158 5.80 9.72 -30.01
C ASP A 158 5.93 11.23 -30.04
N PRO A 159 4.78 11.93 -30.10
CA PRO A 159 4.74 13.40 -30.29
C PRO A 159 5.26 14.18 -29.08
N ILE A 160 5.29 13.58 -27.89
CA ILE A 160 5.66 14.23 -26.65
C ILE A 160 6.64 13.33 -25.88
N GLU A 161 7.90 13.75 -25.82
CA GLU A 161 8.86 13.18 -24.86
C GLU A 161 8.80 14.02 -23.58
N PRO A 162 8.11 13.55 -22.52
CA PRO A 162 7.95 14.33 -21.30
C PRO A 162 9.25 14.38 -20.52
N VAL A 163 9.91 15.53 -20.51
CA VAL A 163 11.03 15.79 -19.61
C VAL A 163 10.45 16.28 -18.28
N LEU A 164 10.46 15.39 -17.29
CA LEU A 164 10.04 15.74 -15.94
C LEU A 164 11.15 16.54 -15.24
N VAL A 165 11.04 17.86 -15.25
CA VAL A 165 11.93 18.74 -14.49
C VAL A 165 11.33 18.99 -13.12
N SER A 166 11.98 18.49 -12.07
CA SER A 166 11.63 18.87 -10.69
C SER A 166 12.07 20.31 -10.44
N LEU A 167 11.14 21.15 -9.96
CA LEU A 167 11.45 22.55 -9.59
C LEU A 167 12.37 22.67 -8.35
N GLU A 168 12.59 21.56 -7.64
CA GLU A 168 13.34 21.55 -6.37
C GLU A 168 14.75 20.95 -6.48
N GLU A 169 15.12 20.31 -7.58
CA GLU A 169 16.45 19.71 -7.76
C GLU A 169 17.07 20.16 -9.10
N GLU A 170 18.17 20.91 -9.03
CA GLU A 170 19.10 21.14 -10.15
C GLU A 170 19.87 19.83 -10.43
N GLY A 171 19.21 18.86 -11.09
CA GLY A 171 19.80 17.59 -11.49
C GLY A 171 19.16 17.08 -12.77
N GLU A 172 19.95 16.37 -13.59
CA GLU A 172 19.45 15.72 -14.81
C GLU A 172 18.26 14.81 -14.50
N PRO A 173 17.21 14.80 -15.34
CA PRO A 173 16.04 13.96 -15.11
C PRO A 173 16.41 12.48 -15.26
N GLU A 174 16.70 11.82 -14.16
CA GLU A 174 16.82 10.36 -14.11
C GLU A 174 15.40 9.74 -14.21
N GLY A 175 14.83 9.79 -15.42
CA GLY A 175 13.45 9.36 -15.71
C GLY A 175 13.38 7.96 -16.30
N GLY A 176 13.86 6.93 -15.61
CA GLY A 176 13.62 5.54 -16.01
C GLY A 176 12.54 4.85 -15.16
N PRO A 177 11.99 3.69 -15.57
CA PRO A 177 11.02 2.91 -14.79
C PRO A 177 11.47 2.64 -13.35
N LEU A 178 12.76 2.57 -13.11
CA LEU A 178 13.37 2.38 -11.79
C LEU A 178 13.10 3.59 -10.85
N SER A 179 13.07 4.80 -11.39
CA SER A 179 12.80 6.01 -10.59
C SER A 179 11.39 6.01 -10.00
N ILE A 180 10.39 5.53 -10.73
CA ILE A 180 9.00 5.37 -10.26
C ILE A 180 8.97 4.37 -9.10
N VAL A 181 9.67 3.24 -9.24
CA VAL A 181 9.73 2.23 -8.18
C VAL A 181 10.38 2.80 -6.93
N LEU A 182 11.50 3.49 -7.06
CA LEU A 182 12.27 3.99 -5.92
C LEU A 182 11.58 5.18 -5.23
N ASN A 183 11.03 6.11 -6.00
CA ASN A 183 10.49 7.35 -5.46
C ASN A 183 9.02 7.25 -5.04
N LEU A 184 8.27 6.29 -5.57
CA LEU A 184 6.85 6.13 -5.28
C LEU A 184 6.53 4.82 -4.54
N ILE A 185 6.93 3.67 -5.11
CA ILE A 185 6.53 2.35 -4.58
C ILE A 185 7.20 2.07 -3.24
N VAL A 186 8.51 2.34 -3.11
CA VAL A 186 9.25 2.05 -1.86
C VAL A 186 8.75 2.89 -0.68
N PRO A 187 8.59 4.23 -0.77
CA PRO A 187 8.03 5.02 0.31
C PRO A 187 6.58 4.65 0.64
N TYR A 188 5.76 4.33 -0.36
CA TYR A 188 4.39 3.84 -0.14
C TYR A 188 4.37 2.53 0.63
N PHE A 189 5.24 1.59 0.26
CA PHE A 189 5.39 0.32 0.97
C PHE A 189 5.83 0.52 2.43
N LEU A 190 6.74 1.47 2.68
CA LEU A 190 7.11 1.86 4.04
C LEU A 190 5.90 2.39 4.82
N GLY A 191 5.04 3.19 4.20
CA GLY A 191 3.78 3.63 4.77
C GLY A 191 2.88 2.45 5.16
N ILE A 192 2.73 1.46 4.30
CA ILE A 192 2.00 0.22 4.61
C ILE A 192 2.58 -0.49 5.83
N LEU A 193 3.90 -0.62 5.92
CA LEU A 193 4.56 -1.25 7.06
C LEU A 193 4.29 -0.52 8.37
N LEU A 194 4.29 0.82 8.36
CA LEU A 194 3.92 1.62 9.53
C LEU A 194 2.47 1.39 9.94
N VAL A 195 1.55 1.34 8.99
CA VAL A 195 0.13 0.99 9.24
C VAL A 195 0.03 -0.41 9.84
N MET A 196 0.72 -1.40 9.27
CA MET A 196 0.74 -2.77 9.80
C MET A 196 1.27 -2.83 11.24
N THR A 197 2.27 -2.00 11.58
CA THR A 197 2.78 -1.93 12.96
C THR A 197 1.70 -1.44 13.94
N ILE A 198 0.88 -0.45 13.56
CA ILE A 198 -0.25 0.01 14.37
C ILE A 198 -1.21 -1.16 14.66
N PHE A 199 -1.57 -1.93 13.62
CA PHE A 199 -2.49 -3.06 13.77
C PHE A 199 -1.93 -4.19 14.62
N VAL A 200 -0.68 -4.59 14.38
CA VAL A 200 -0.03 -5.68 15.11
C VAL A 200 0.11 -5.33 16.59
N THR A 201 0.60 -4.14 16.91
CA THR A 201 0.81 -3.71 18.29
C THR A 201 -0.52 -3.46 19.03
N SER A 202 -1.52 -2.90 18.37
CA SER A 202 -2.87 -2.75 18.93
C SER A 202 -3.56 -4.11 19.11
N GLY A 203 -3.31 -5.07 18.19
CA GLY A 203 -3.76 -6.45 18.29
C GLY A 203 -3.16 -7.19 19.48
N TYR A 204 -1.90 -6.92 19.82
CA TYR A 204 -1.30 -7.46 21.06
C TYR A 204 -2.00 -6.95 22.30
N LEU A 205 -2.44 -5.68 22.32
CA LEU A 205 -3.22 -5.16 23.42
C LEU A 205 -4.56 -5.87 23.57
N LEU A 206 -5.28 -6.06 22.47
CA LEU A 206 -6.53 -6.82 22.44
C LEU A 206 -6.33 -8.21 23.05
N GLN A 207 -5.32 -8.95 22.57
CA GLN A 207 -5.02 -10.31 23.02
C GLN A 207 -4.61 -10.34 24.49
N SER A 208 -3.74 -9.43 24.93
CA SER A 208 -3.28 -9.33 26.32
C SER A 208 -4.45 -9.12 27.28
N VAL A 209 -5.32 -8.14 26.99
CA VAL A 209 -6.49 -7.83 27.81
C VAL A 209 -7.48 -9.01 27.85
N THR A 210 -7.78 -9.60 26.68
CA THR A 210 -8.73 -10.71 26.61
C THR A 210 -8.20 -11.94 27.36
N LYS A 211 -6.90 -12.27 27.21
CA LYS A 211 -6.27 -13.40 27.88
C LYS A 211 -6.27 -13.22 29.40
N GLU A 212 -5.91 -12.07 29.90
CA GLU A 212 -5.91 -11.78 31.34
C GLU A 212 -7.33 -11.81 31.94
N LYS A 213 -8.33 -11.34 31.19
CA LYS A 213 -9.74 -11.42 31.59
C LYS A 213 -10.21 -12.88 31.65
N THR A 214 -9.96 -13.68 30.62
CA THR A 214 -10.43 -15.07 30.55
C THR A 214 -9.76 -15.96 31.58
N SER A 215 -8.50 -15.69 31.94
CA SER A 215 -7.74 -16.43 32.96
C SER A 215 -8.00 -15.94 34.39
N ARG A 216 -8.89 -14.96 34.61
CA ARG A 216 -9.20 -14.30 35.90
C ARG A 216 -8.01 -13.63 36.59
N VAL A 217 -6.87 -13.55 35.96
CA VAL A 217 -5.69 -12.80 36.45
C VAL A 217 -6.04 -11.34 36.65
N MET A 218 -7.01 -10.83 35.89
CA MET A 218 -7.47 -9.47 35.97
C MET A 218 -8.00 -9.09 37.35
N GLU A 219 -8.61 -10.01 38.10
CA GLU A 219 -9.12 -9.75 39.48
C GLU A 219 -7.95 -9.45 40.44
N ILE A 220 -6.85 -10.20 40.31
CA ILE A 220 -5.64 -9.99 41.09
C ILE A 220 -4.98 -8.66 40.73
N ILE A 221 -4.89 -8.35 39.44
CA ILE A 221 -4.28 -7.10 39.00
C ILE A 221 -5.09 -5.89 39.49
N LEU A 222 -6.42 -5.93 39.36
CA LEU A 222 -7.31 -4.83 39.76
C LEU A 222 -7.40 -4.63 41.29
N SER A 223 -6.98 -5.60 42.09
CA SER A 223 -6.81 -5.38 43.53
C SER A 223 -5.67 -4.44 43.89
N SER A 224 -4.68 -4.32 42.99
CA SER A 224 -3.45 -3.54 43.21
C SER A 224 -3.36 -2.26 42.40
N VAL A 225 -4.04 -2.18 41.23
CA VAL A 225 -4.00 -1.04 40.31
C VAL A 225 -5.39 -0.69 39.79
N THR A 226 -5.58 0.56 39.39
CA THR A 226 -6.84 0.98 38.76
C THR A 226 -6.91 0.54 37.30
N ALA A 227 -8.11 0.38 36.75
CA ALA A 227 -8.33 0.05 35.33
C ALA A 227 -7.67 1.08 34.38
N ARG A 228 -7.63 2.36 34.79
CA ARG A 228 -6.97 3.42 34.03
C ARG A 228 -5.44 3.27 34.01
N GLU A 229 -4.84 2.96 35.17
CA GLU A 229 -3.41 2.73 35.29
C GLU A 229 -2.98 1.50 34.48
N LEU A 230 -3.80 0.44 34.49
CA LEU A 230 -3.57 -0.77 33.72
C LEU A 230 -3.59 -0.48 32.21
N LEU A 231 -4.68 0.15 31.73
CA LEU A 231 -4.81 0.49 30.32
C LEU A 231 -3.67 1.42 29.86
N ALA A 232 -3.38 2.47 30.63
CA ALA A 232 -2.30 3.40 30.30
C ALA A 232 -0.91 2.70 30.25
N GLY A 233 -0.63 1.81 31.22
CA GLY A 233 0.59 1.05 31.24
C GLY A 233 0.74 0.12 30.03
N LYS A 234 -0.32 -0.59 29.66
CA LYS A 234 -0.34 -1.44 28.46
C LYS A 234 -0.17 -0.64 27.18
N VAL A 235 -0.88 0.47 27.02
CA VAL A 235 -0.74 1.36 25.86
C VAL A 235 0.67 1.90 25.75
N LEU A 236 1.28 2.38 26.83
CA LEU A 236 2.66 2.87 26.80
C LEU A 236 3.68 1.78 26.51
N GLY A 237 3.52 0.58 27.12
CA GLY A 237 4.47 -0.52 26.90
C GLY A 237 4.44 -1.06 25.47
N LEU A 238 3.23 -1.27 24.91
CA LEU A 238 3.08 -1.75 23.55
C LEU A 238 3.35 -0.65 22.52
N GLY A 239 3.06 0.61 22.83
CA GLY A 239 3.46 1.74 22.00
C GLY A 239 4.98 1.86 21.86
N ALA A 240 5.71 1.72 22.97
CA ALA A 240 7.17 1.66 22.95
C ALA A 240 7.70 0.47 22.13
N LEU A 241 7.02 -0.68 22.21
CA LEU A 241 7.34 -1.86 21.39
C LEU A 241 7.25 -1.56 19.89
N GLY A 242 6.14 -0.98 19.45
CA GLY A 242 5.96 -0.62 18.05
C GLY A 242 6.90 0.49 17.59
N LEU A 243 7.19 1.49 18.46
CA LEU A 243 8.22 2.49 18.16
C LEU A 243 9.60 1.84 17.99
N THR A 244 9.95 0.86 18.80
CA THR A 244 11.19 0.09 18.60
C THR A 244 11.22 -0.59 17.23
N GLN A 245 10.13 -1.17 16.78
CA GLN A 245 10.02 -1.78 15.45
C GLN A 245 10.19 -0.74 14.34
N VAL A 246 9.51 0.40 14.46
CA VAL A 246 9.62 1.51 13.50
C VAL A 246 11.06 2.02 13.42
N VAL A 247 11.71 2.25 14.55
CA VAL A 247 13.11 2.70 14.59
C VAL A 247 14.05 1.68 13.93
N ILE A 248 13.87 0.38 14.18
CA ILE A 248 14.67 -0.67 13.54
C ILE A 248 14.47 -0.62 12.02
N TRP A 249 13.26 -0.48 11.53
CA TRP A 249 12.99 -0.40 10.09
C TRP A 249 13.55 0.85 9.44
N LEU A 250 13.46 2.01 10.10
CA LEU A 250 14.05 3.25 9.60
C LEU A 250 15.58 3.18 9.54
N LEU A 251 16.22 2.67 10.60
CA LEU A 251 17.67 2.45 10.60
C LEU A 251 18.11 1.45 9.54
N SER A 252 17.33 0.40 9.34
CA SER A 252 17.58 -0.59 8.29
C SER A 252 17.45 0.01 6.89
N SER A 253 16.45 0.87 6.66
CA SER A 253 16.28 1.58 5.38
C SER A 253 17.48 2.46 5.06
N VAL A 254 18.00 3.20 6.04
CA VAL A 254 19.20 4.02 5.87
C VAL A 254 20.43 3.16 5.59
N ALA A 255 20.60 2.05 6.32
CA ALA A 255 21.72 1.12 6.10
C ALA A 255 21.65 0.46 4.72
N LEU A 256 20.45 0.06 4.27
CA LEU A 256 20.23 -0.54 2.96
C LEU A 256 20.45 0.45 1.82
N SER A 257 20.07 1.73 1.98
CA SER A 257 20.35 2.77 0.97
C SER A 257 21.85 3.00 0.80
N GLY A 258 22.62 3.06 1.90
CA GLY A 258 24.08 3.13 1.83
C GLY A 258 24.72 1.89 1.17
N GLY A 259 24.16 0.68 1.46
CA GLY A 259 24.56 -0.56 0.82
C GLY A 259 24.28 -0.59 -0.68
N ALA A 260 23.17 -0.04 -1.12
CA ALA A 260 22.81 0.06 -2.54
C ALA A 260 23.77 0.96 -3.31
N VAL A 261 24.17 2.11 -2.76
CA VAL A 261 25.20 2.98 -3.35
C VAL A 261 26.51 2.23 -3.53
N GLY A 262 26.95 1.46 -2.50
CA GLY A 262 28.19 0.71 -2.55
C GLY A 262 28.17 -0.51 -3.48
N LEU A 263 27.03 -1.19 -3.63
CA LEU A 263 26.92 -2.42 -4.39
C LEU A 263 26.45 -2.21 -5.85
N LEU A 264 25.57 -1.26 -6.06
CA LEU A 264 24.90 -1.05 -7.35
C LEU A 264 25.41 0.20 -8.07
N GLY A 265 26.20 1.07 -7.40
CA GLY A 265 26.60 2.36 -7.93
C GLY A 265 25.43 3.34 -8.14
N VAL A 266 24.23 2.96 -7.68
CA VAL A 266 23.03 3.78 -7.77
C VAL A 266 22.89 4.58 -6.49
N ALA A 267 22.97 5.90 -6.58
CA ALA A 267 22.58 6.78 -5.50
C ALA A 267 21.07 6.60 -5.27
N LEU A 268 20.70 5.70 -4.35
CA LEU A 268 19.35 5.72 -3.82
C LEU A 268 19.23 7.00 -2.99
N PRO A 269 18.49 8.02 -3.39
CA PRO A 269 18.21 9.15 -2.52
C PRO A 269 17.67 8.57 -1.23
N LEU A 270 18.01 9.18 -0.09
CA LEU A 270 17.47 8.76 1.21
C LEU A 270 15.99 8.44 0.99
N LEU A 271 15.65 7.15 1.02
CA LEU A 271 14.41 6.57 0.46
C LEU A 271 13.14 7.24 0.98
N VAL A 272 13.28 8.17 1.94
CA VAL A 272 12.16 8.95 2.46
C VAL A 272 12.66 10.31 2.92
N ARG A 273 12.04 11.36 2.45
CA ARG A 273 12.29 12.75 2.89
C ARG A 273 12.24 12.83 4.43
N PRO A 274 13.18 13.51 5.10
CA PRO A 274 13.22 13.59 6.59
C PRO A 274 11.90 14.07 7.20
N GLN A 275 11.18 14.95 6.52
CA GLN A 275 9.86 15.44 6.94
C GLN A 275 8.83 14.31 7.00
N VAL A 276 8.83 13.40 6.00
CA VAL A 276 7.93 12.23 5.94
C VAL A 276 8.24 11.26 7.08
N LEU A 277 9.52 11.08 7.44
CA LEU A 277 9.92 10.25 8.58
C LEU A 277 9.40 10.80 9.90
N ILE A 278 9.59 12.10 10.14
CA ILE A 278 9.15 12.76 11.38
C ILE A 278 7.62 12.70 11.48
N LEU A 279 6.91 13.09 10.42
CA LEU A 279 5.45 13.02 10.38
C LEU A 279 4.95 11.57 10.47
N GLY A 280 5.65 10.62 9.85
CA GLY A 280 5.36 9.20 9.97
C GLY A 280 5.38 8.70 11.41
N VAL A 281 6.39 9.09 12.19
CA VAL A 281 6.47 8.76 13.63
C VAL A 281 5.33 9.44 14.41
N VAL A 282 5.00 10.69 14.10
CA VAL A 282 3.90 11.42 14.74
C VAL A 282 2.57 10.73 14.46
N TYR A 283 2.24 10.44 13.19
CA TYR A 283 1.00 9.75 12.84
C TYR A 283 0.96 8.32 13.36
N TYR A 284 2.09 7.62 13.38
CA TYR A 284 2.20 6.32 14.03
C TYR A 284 1.82 6.43 15.51
N ALA A 285 2.42 7.36 16.27
CA ALA A 285 2.19 7.49 17.70
C ALA A 285 0.73 7.87 18.02
N LEU A 286 0.16 8.85 17.30
CA LEU A 286 -1.23 9.28 17.47
C LEU A 286 -2.20 8.16 17.06
N GLY A 287 -1.97 7.53 15.91
CA GLY A 287 -2.79 6.42 15.42
C GLY A 287 -2.74 5.21 16.34
N PHE A 288 -1.55 4.85 16.82
CA PHE A 288 -1.39 3.76 17.78
C PHE A 288 -2.22 4.02 19.05
N VAL A 289 -2.19 5.22 19.63
CA VAL A 289 -2.99 5.54 20.82
C VAL A 289 -4.47 5.36 20.55
N VAL A 290 -4.98 5.86 19.42
CA VAL A 290 -6.40 5.71 19.03
C VAL A 290 -6.76 4.22 18.95
N TYR A 291 -6.03 3.44 18.16
CA TYR A 291 -6.34 2.02 17.95
C TYR A 291 -6.08 1.16 19.18
N ALA A 292 -5.03 1.45 19.95
CA ALA A 292 -4.74 0.72 21.17
C ALA A 292 -5.87 0.86 22.20
N VAL A 293 -6.41 2.07 22.40
CA VAL A 293 -7.52 2.27 23.35
C VAL A 293 -8.79 1.59 22.85
N LEU A 294 -9.10 1.65 21.57
CA LEU A 294 -10.24 0.95 20.97
C LEU A 294 -10.10 -0.56 21.13
N MET A 295 -8.94 -1.12 20.79
CA MET A 295 -8.66 -2.56 20.90
C MET A 295 -8.64 -3.03 22.35
N GLY A 296 -8.11 -2.22 23.28
CA GLY A 296 -8.16 -2.49 24.70
C GLY A 296 -9.61 -2.54 25.24
N GLY A 297 -10.44 -1.57 24.85
CA GLY A 297 -11.86 -1.53 25.17
C GLY A 297 -12.61 -2.75 24.65
N VAL A 298 -12.39 -3.10 23.38
CA VAL A 298 -13.00 -4.29 22.74
C VAL A 298 -12.52 -5.58 23.40
N GLY A 299 -11.23 -5.70 23.71
CA GLY A 299 -10.67 -6.83 24.43
C GLY A 299 -11.30 -7.05 25.80
N ALA A 300 -11.68 -5.96 26.50
CA ALA A 300 -12.40 -6.04 27.77
C ALA A 300 -13.88 -6.44 27.61
N LEU A 301 -14.51 -6.15 26.46
CA LEU A 301 -15.91 -6.50 26.20
C LEU A 301 -16.13 -7.97 25.86
N GLY A 302 -15.24 -8.57 25.06
CA GLY A 302 -15.37 -9.95 24.62
C GLY A 302 -15.29 -10.96 25.77
N THR A 303 -15.95 -12.10 25.61
CA THR A 303 -15.91 -13.24 26.56
C THR A 303 -14.85 -14.26 26.16
N THR A 304 -14.51 -14.31 24.88
CA THR A 304 -13.47 -15.16 24.30
C THR A 304 -12.55 -14.34 23.40
N GLN A 305 -11.37 -14.88 23.09
CA GLN A 305 -10.43 -14.23 22.18
C GLN A 305 -11.01 -14.08 20.76
N GLN A 306 -11.72 -15.09 20.28
CA GLN A 306 -12.37 -15.05 18.96
C GLN A 306 -13.46 -13.98 18.88
N GLU A 307 -14.29 -13.87 19.92
CA GLU A 307 -15.31 -12.84 19.99
C GLU A 307 -14.72 -11.43 20.02
N SER A 308 -13.65 -11.23 20.81
CA SER A 308 -12.95 -9.95 20.86
C SER A 308 -12.36 -9.58 19.49
N GLN A 309 -11.81 -10.54 18.75
CA GLN A 309 -11.28 -10.31 17.40
C GLN A 309 -12.39 -9.95 16.39
N GLN A 310 -13.55 -10.61 16.47
CA GLN A 310 -14.71 -10.26 15.62
C GLN A 310 -15.19 -8.84 15.87
N LEU A 311 -15.30 -8.44 17.14
CA LEU A 311 -15.68 -7.07 17.51
C LEU A 311 -14.65 -6.03 17.05
N ALA A 312 -13.36 -6.38 17.13
CA ALA A 312 -12.26 -5.54 16.67
C ALA A 312 -12.25 -5.39 15.14
N GLY A 313 -12.82 -6.36 14.42
CA GLY A 313 -12.89 -6.37 12.96
C GLY A 313 -13.50 -5.10 12.37
N ILE A 314 -14.49 -4.50 13.02
CA ILE A 314 -15.14 -3.25 12.57
C ILE A 314 -14.11 -2.11 12.50
N PHE A 315 -13.28 -1.95 13.53
CA PHE A 315 -12.24 -0.92 13.57
C PHE A 315 -11.10 -1.22 12.58
N SER A 316 -10.79 -2.51 12.43
CA SER A 316 -9.78 -2.96 11.44
C SER A 316 -10.22 -2.67 10.00
N ILE A 317 -11.50 -2.87 9.66
CA ILE A 317 -12.05 -2.52 8.35
C ILE A 317 -11.97 -1.01 8.12
N MET A 318 -12.37 -0.19 9.09
CA MET A 318 -12.28 1.27 8.95
C MET A 318 -10.85 1.74 8.70
N ALA A 319 -9.88 1.16 9.38
CA ALA A 319 -8.48 1.48 9.19
C ALA A 319 -7.90 0.90 7.88
N ALA A 320 -8.51 -0.14 7.31
CA ALA A 320 -8.11 -0.72 6.03
C ALA A 320 -8.67 0.05 4.81
N ILE A 321 -9.70 0.89 4.99
CA ILE A 321 -10.28 1.70 3.89
C ILE A 321 -9.19 2.47 3.11
N PRO A 322 -8.23 3.18 3.75
CA PRO A 322 -7.16 3.85 3.02
C PRO A 322 -6.30 2.92 2.16
N LEU A 323 -6.03 1.70 2.63
CA LEU A 323 -5.26 0.71 1.86
C LEU A 323 -6.02 0.26 0.61
N MET A 324 -7.36 0.12 0.71
CA MET A 324 -8.21 -0.25 -0.43
C MET A 324 -8.29 0.87 -1.49
N LEU A 325 -8.06 2.11 -1.09
CA LEU A 325 -8.03 3.26 -1.98
C LEU A 325 -6.66 3.51 -2.63
N GLY A 326 -5.68 2.63 -2.39
CA GLY A 326 -4.31 2.79 -2.90
C GLY A 326 -4.24 3.08 -4.39
N GLY A 327 -4.96 2.33 -5.23
CA GLY A 327 -5.00 2.56 -6.67
C GLY A 327 -5.47 3.97 -7.06
N PHE A 328 -6.51 4.48 -6.41
CA PHE A 328 -7.00 5.87 -6.63
C PHE A 328 -6.01 6.91 -6.11
N MET A 329 -5.28 6.62 -5.05
CA MET A 329 -4.27 7.51 -4.49
C MET A 329 -3.07 7.67 -5.43
N PHE A 330 -2.70 6.64 -6.19
CA PHE A 330 -1.64 6.74 -7.21
C PHE A 330 -2.01 7.73 -8.32
N SER A 331 -3.27 7.72 -8.76
CA SER A 331 -3.74 8.65 -9.81
C SER A 331 -3.96 10.08 -9.30
N ASN A 332 -4.52 10.24 -8.09
CA ASN A 332 -4.80 11.57 -7.52
C ASN A 332 -4.78 11.54 -5.97
N PRO A 333 -3.59 11.68 -5.35
CA PRO A 333 -3.45 11.63 -3.89
C PRO A 333 -4.09 12.83 -3.16
N ASN A 334 -4.46 13.88 -3.88
CA ASN A 334 -5.09 15.09 -3.35
C ASN A 334 -6.61 15.18 -3.64
N MET A 335 -7.24 14.10 -4.14
CA MET A 335 -8.68 14.08 -4.39
C MET A 335 -9.49 14.33 -3.10
N THR A 336 -10.69 14.88 -3.25
CA THR A 336 -11.55 15.29 -2.12
C THR A 336 -11.83 14.15 -1.14
N LEU A 337 -12.07 12.92 -1.63
CA LEU A 337 -12.32 11.76 -0.78
C LEU A 337 -11.11 11.44 0.11
N VAL A 338 -9.91 11.44 -0.46
CA VAL A 338 -8.64 11.19 0.27
C VAL A 338 -8.42 12.26 1.33
N ARG A 339 -8.68 13.54 1.01
CA ARG A 339 -8.60 14.65 1.96
C ARG A 339 -9.58 14.50 3.12
N VAL A 340 -10.85 14.19 2.85
CA VAL A 340 -11.86 13.96 3.88
C VAL A 340 -11.46 12.81 4.80
N LEU A 341 -11.01 11.67 4.25
CA LEU A 341 -10.54 10.53 5.04
C LEU A 341 -9.26 10.84 5.83
N SER A 342 -8.42 11.78 5.36
CA SER A 342 -7.26 12.27 6.10
C SER A 342 -7.62 13.09 7.34
N TRP A 343 -8.82 13.65 7.40
CA TRP A 343 -9.33 14.39 8.56
C TRP A 343 -10.15 13.53 9.54
N PHE A 344 -10.68 12.40 9.07
CA PHE A 344 -11.48 11.53 9.92
C PHE A 344 -10.60 10.73 10.90
N PRO A 345 -10.78 10.85 12.23
CA PRO A 345 -9.80 10.36 13.21
C PRO A 345 -9.49 8.86 13.16
N LEU A 346 -10.41 8.02 12.68
CA LEU A 346 -10.18 6.58 12.56
C LEU A 346 -9.41 6.20 11.29
N THR A 347 -9.51 6.99 10.22
CA THR A 347 -8.78 6.75 8.98
C THR A 347 -7.56 7.66 8.82
N ALA A 348 -7.55 8.81 9.50
CA ALA A 348 -6.50 9.81 9.38
C ALA A 348 -5.07 9.26 9.56
N PRO A 349 -4.75 8.46 10.58
CA PRO A 349 -3.39 7.96 10.75
C PRO A 349 -2.93 7.09 9.58
N THR A 350 -3.81 6.16 9.14
CA THR A 350 -3.51 5.24 8.03
C THR A 350 -3.48 5.97 6.70
N MET A 351 -4.42 6.89 6.46
CA MET A 351 -4.47 7.69 5.24
C MET A 351 -3.24 8.59 5.11
N MET A 352 -2.84 9.29 6.17
CA MET A 352 -1.70 10.19 6.13
C MET A 352 -0.37 9.44 5.99
N LEU A 353 -0.22 8.26 6.63
CA LEU A 353 0.97 7.42 6.47
C LEU A 353 1.16 6.93 5.02
N LEU A 354 0.08 6.72 4.29
CA LEU A 354 0.13 6.33 2.88
C LEU A 354 0.29 7.53 1.94
N ARG A 355 -0.32 8.67 2.27
CA ARG A 355 -0.35 9.87 1.42
C ARG A 355 0.95 10.68 1.48
N LEU A 356 1.55 10.82 2.67
CA LEU A 356 2.77 11.60 2.87
C LEU A 356 3.95 11.19 1.98
N PRO A 357 4.19 9.89 1.72
CA PRO A 357 5.26 9.48 0.81
C PRO A 357 4.97 9.77 -0.67
N MET A 358 3.69 9.88 -1.06
CA MET A 358 3.26 9.92 -2.47
C MET A 358 3.20 11.33 -3.03
N THR A 359 2.96 12.34 -2.18
CA THR A 359 2.71 13.71 -2.64
C THR A 359 3.10 14.73 -1.58
N GLU A 360 3.27 15.96 -2.01
CA GLU A 360 3.30 17.09 -1.09
C GLU A 360 1.90 17.36 -0.55
N VAL A 361 1.72 17.01 0.72
CA VAL A 361 0.45 17.20 1.40
C VAL A 361 0.33 18.64 1.87
N PRO A 362 -0.77 19.36 1.55
CA PRO A 362 -1.00 20.71 2.04
C PRO A 362 -0.89 20.81 3.57
N LEU A 363 -0.21 21.83 4.08
CA LEU A 363 -0.02 22.05 5.52
C LEU A 363 -1.35 22.08 6.29
N VAL A 364 -2.41 22.58 5.65
CA VAL A 364 -3.77 22.59 6.23
C VAL A 364 -4.26 21.17 6.55
N ASP A 365 -4.00 20.20 5.66
CA ASP A 365 -4.39 18.81 5.86
C ASP A 365 -3.54 18.15 6.95
N ILE A 366 -2.22 18.45 7.01
CA ILE A 366 -1.32 17.94 8.05
C ILE A 366 -1.73 18.47 9.42
N VAL A 367 -1.81 19.79 9.56
CA VAL A 367 -2.15 20.42 10.84
C VAL A 367 -3.58 20.06 11.26
N GLY A 368 -4.53 20.12 10.31
CA GLY A 368 -5.93 19.79 10.58
C GLY A 368 -6.12 18.36 11.09
N SER A 369 -5.50 17.38 10.44
CA SER A 369 -5.60 15.97 10.85
C SER A 369 -4.92 15.72 12.21
N ILE A 370 -3.76 16.31 12.49
CA ILE A 370 -3.09 16.23 13.80
C ILE A 370 -3.96 16.84 14.90
N VAL A 371 -4.52 18.03 14.67
CA VAL A 371 -5.42 18.68 15.62
C VAL A 371 -6.66 17.83 15.89
N MET A 372 -7.28 17.27 14.84
CA MET A 372 -8.42 16.37 14.99
C MET A 372 -8.06 15.12 15.80
N LEU A 373 -6.89 14.53 15.57
CA LEU A 373 -6.41 13.39 16.36
C LEU A 373 -6.18 13.79 17.84
N ILE A 374 -5.52 14.92 18.09
CA ILE A 374 -5.25 15.43 19.44
C ILE A 374 -6.56 15.70 20.20
N ILE A 375 -7.60 16.24 19.56
CA ILE A 375 -8.91 16.45 20.15
C ILE A 375 -9.64 15.12 20.40
N THR A 376 -9.51 14.18 19.48
CA THR A 376 -10.22 12.89 19.54
C THR A 376 -9.62 11.94 20.57
N ILE A 377 -8.30 11.95 20.77
CA ILE A 377 -7.61 11.06 21.72
C ILE A 377 -8.17 11.17 23.15
N PRO A 378 -8.33 12.35 23.78
CA PRO A 378 -8.95 12.46 25.10
C PRO A 378 -10.36 11.89 25.15
N ILE A 379 -11.16 12.08 24.10
CA ILE A 379 -12.53 11.57 24.00
C ILE A 379 -12.52 10.04 23.97
N ILE A 380 -11.67 9.45 23.12
CA ILE A 380 -11.52 8.00 23.01
C ILE A 380 -10.95 7.41 24.31
N LEU A 381 -9.96 8.06 24.94
CA LEU A 381 -9.41 7.63 26.23
C LEU A 381 -10.46 7.64 27.33
N TRP A 382 -11.27 8.69 27.39
CA TRP A 382 -12.38 8.79 28.36
C TRP A 382 -13.43 7.69 28.11
N ALA A 383 -13.91 7.55 26.89
CA ALA A 383 -14.89 6.53 26.52
C ALA A 383 -14.31 5.12 26.69
N GLY A 384 -13.10 4.88 26.17
CA GLY A 384 -12.40 3.62 26.27
C GLY A 384 -12.15 3.18 27.71
N SER A 385 -11.75 4.10 28.59
CA SER A 385 -11.55 3.77 30.02
C SER A 385 -12.83 3.35 30.74
N LYS A 386 -13.97 3.93 30.38
CA LYS A 386 -15.29 3.54 30.92
C LYS A 386 -15.72 2.17 30.39
N VAL A 387 -15.60 1.96 29.08
CA VAL A 387 -15.90 0.68 28.44
C VAL A 387 -14.99 -0.42 28.98
N PHE A 388 -13.70 -0.14 29.10
CA PHE A 388 -12.70 -1.06 29.65
C PHE A 388 -13.05 -1.46 31.09
N ARG A 389 -13.32 -0.48 31.96
CA ARG A 389 -13.73 -0.73 33.36
C ARG A 389 -15.01 -1.57 33.44
N MET A 390 -16.05 -1.23 32.68
CA MET A 390 -17.28 -2.00 32.62
C MET A 390 -17.03 -3.42 32.13
N GLY A 391 -16.30 -3.57 31.06
CA GLY A 391 -16.01 -4.87 30.43
C GLY A 391 -15.23 -5.80 31.34
N LEU A 392 -14.29 -5.27 32.12
CA LEU A 392 -13.51 -6.06 33.08
C LEU A 392 -14.36 -6.60 34.28
N LEU A 393 -15.41 -5.91 34.62
CA LEU A 393 -16.31 -6.32 35.73
C LEU A 393 -17.41 -7.30 35.29
N MET A 394 -17.55 -7.51 33.96
CA MET A 394 -18.59 -8.40 33.42
C MET A 394 -17.94 -9.73 32.98
N TYR A 395 -18.21 -10.79 33.74
CA TYR A 395 -17.79 -12.15 33.38
C TYR A 395 -18.93 -12.97 32.78
N GLY A 396 -18.64 -13.77 31.77
CA GLY A 396 -19.55 -14.76 31.22
C GLY A 396 -20.74 -14.23 30.41
N LYS A 397 -20.95 -12.91 30.34
CA LYS A 397 -22.00 -12.32 29.54
C LYS A 397 -21.48 -11.16 28.70
N ARG A 398 -21.86 -11.16 27.43
CA ARG A 398 -21.56 -10.06 26.50
C ARG A 398 -22.44 -8.85 26.85
N PRO A 399 -21.87 -7.66 27.11
CA PRO A 399 -22.67 -6.46 27.31
C PRO A 399 -23.36 -6.06 26.01
N GLY A 400 -24.67 -5.84 26.05
CA GLY A 400 -25.42 -5.32 24.91
C GLY A 400 -25.07 -3.84 24.65
N LEU A 401 -25.29 -3.38 23.41
CA LEU A 401 -25.03 -1.98 23.01
C LEU A 401 -25.69 -0.96 23.97
N ARG A 402 -26.92 -1.24 24.46
CA ARG A 402 -27.61 -0.38 25.43
C ARG A 402 -26.87 -0.27 26.77
N GLN A 403 -26.19 -1.32 27.20
CA GLN A 403 -25.40 -1.31 28.46
C GLN A 403 -24.10 -0.52 28.24
N VAL A 404 -23.44 -0.65 27.10
CA VAL A 404 -22.28 0.16 26.74
C VAL A 404 -22.63 1.64 26.71
N LEU A 405 -23.73 2.01 26.05
CA LEU A 405 -24.21 3.39 26.00
C LEU A 405 -24.57 3.95 27.39
N ARG A 406 -25.16 3.13 28.27
CA ARG A 406 -25.44 3.53 29.68
C ARG A 406 -24.13 3.76 30.44
N ALA A 407 -23.14 2.87 30.29
CA ALA A 407 -21.83 3.03 30.94
C ALA A 407 -21.11 4.32 30.50
N LEU A 408 -21.26 4.74 29.23
CA LEU A 408 -20.74 6.01 28.75
C LEU A 408 -21.45 7.23 29.38
N ARG A 409 -22.75 7.12 29.68
CA ARG A 409 -23.56 8.20 30.29
C ARG A 409 -23.42 8.32 31.81
N GLN A 410 -23.09 7.22 32.47
CA GLN A 410 -22.89 7.26 33.94
C GLN A 410 -21.52 7.87 34.24
N ALA A 411 -21.50 8.96 34.99
CA ALA A 411 -20.34 9.76 35.36
C ALA A 411 -19.28 9.00 36.15
#